data_0c37f983d0f1c9ef69b8d6131a4caa2a
#
_entry.id   0c37f983d0f1c9ef69b8d6131a4caa2a
#
_cell.length_a   1.000
_cell.length_b   1.000
_cell.length_c   1.000
_cell.angle_alpha   90.00
_cell.angle_beta   90.00
_cell.angle_gamma   90.00
#
_symmetry.space_group_name_H-M   'P 1'
#
loop_
_entity.id
_entity.type
_entity.pdbx_description
1 polymer ?
#
loop_
_entity_poly.entity_id
_entity_poly.type
_entity_poly.pdbx_seq_one_letter_code
_entity_poly.pdbx_strand_id
1 'polypeptide(L)'
;MPNLLRAVVMLLGLALLAPVAQAGEEPSAAQKKLTVMLDWFVNPDHAALVVAQEKGYFAAQELEVELQTPADPNDPPKLAAAGKIDIAVSYQPQLLIHVNAGLPIKRIGTLVATPLNSLVALKDGPVKTLADLKGRKIGYSVGGFEEALLKSMLAKAGLKTEDVTLVNVNFSLSPALLSKQVDAVIGAFRNFELNQLDLAKKPGRAFYPEEEGVPPYDELVLVANRDKLDDPRLGRFVLALERATLFILNHPDEAWKAFIAKHKDLDDELNRRAWRDTLPRLARRPAALDEARYKRFAQFLAKQGVITVALPVSNYAVQLPQPD
;
A
#
# COMPACT_ATOMS: atom_id res chain seq x y z
N MET A 1 57.98 -5.23 84.71
CA MET A 1 57.45 -6.26 83.87
C MET A 1 56.31 -5.65 83.14
N PRO A 2 56.42 -5.34 81.85
CA PRO A 2 55.44 -4.58 81.08
C PRO A 2 54.57 -5.47 80.27
N ASN A 3 53.24 -5.16 80.27
CA ASN A 3 52.24 -5.76 79.44
C ASN A 3 52.16 -5.05 78.10
N LEU A 4 52.34 -5.75 77.00
CA LEU A 4 52.09 -5.28 75.62
C LEU A 4 50.57 -5.36 75.28
N LEU A 5 50.02 -4.21 75.04
CA LEU A 5 48.64 -4.10 74.42
C LEU A 5 48.76 -4.12 72.94
N ARG A 6 48.19 -5.18 72.26
CA ARG A 6 48.05 -5.23 70.81
C ARG A 6 46.79 -4.58 70.39
N ALA A 7 46.89 -3.45 69.66
CA ALA A 7 45.77 -2.82 68.98
C ALA A 7 45.57 -3.51 67.64
N VAL A 8 44.35 -4.08 67.38
CA VAL A 8 43.89 -4.58 66.11
C VAL A 8 43.19 -3.43 65.40
N VAL A 9 43.76 -2.98 64.27
CA VAL A 9 43.13 -2.00 63.41
C VAL A 9 42.29 -2.80 62.41
N MET A 10 40.95 -2.67 62.50
CA MET A 10 39.98 -3.15 61.48
C MET A 10 39.89 -2.12 60.35
N LEU A 11 40.40 -2.47 59.16
CA LEU A 11 40.17 -1.72 57.96
C LEU A 11 38.79 -2.14 57.38
N LEU A 12 37.80 -1.26 57.48
CA LEU A 12 36.54 -1.37 56.72
C LEU A 12 36.83 -0.99 55.27
N GLY A 13 36.84 -2.01 54.38
CA GLY A 13 36.83 -1.80 52.95
C GLY A 13 35.45 -1.36 52.45
N LEU A 14 35.31 -0.10 52.09
CA LEU A 14 34.13 0.42 51.41
C LEU A 14 34.17 -0.02 49.95
N ALA A 15 33.45 -1.09 49.60
CA ALA A 15 33.25 -1.51 48.19
C ALA A 15 32.31 -0.50 47.53
N LEU A 16 32.85 0.39 46.69
CA LEU A 16 32.11 1.23 45.76
C LEU A 16 31.49 0.31 44.67
N LEU A 17 30.20 -0.02 44.81
CA LEU A 17 29.38 -0.58 43.77
C LEU A 17 29.14 0.52 42.72
N ALA A 18 29.94 0.53 41.65
CA ALA A 18 29.64 1.31 40.45
C ALA A 18 28.36 0.74 39.81
N PRO A 19 27.37 1.57 39.40
CA PRO A 19 26.24 1.09 38.62
C PRO A 19 26.77 0.58 37.29
N VAL A 20 26.56 -0.71 37.01
CA VAL A 20 26.75 -1.29 35.68
C VAL A 20 25.64 -0.66 34.82
N ALA A 21 26.01 0.35 34.02
CA ALA A 21 25.17 0.84 32.96
C ALA A 21 24.94 -0.36 32.03
N GLN A 22 23.70 -0.90 31.97
CA GLN A 22 23.28 -1.80 30.94
C GLN A 22 23.38 -1.03 29.62
N ALA A 23 24.48 -1.27 28.89
CA ALA A 23 24.54 -0.91 27.49
C ALA A 23 23.40 -1.67 26.80
N GLY A 24 22.37 -0.96 26.36
CA GLY A 24 21.32 -1.52 25.54
C GLY A 24 22.03 -2.17 24.34
N GLU A 25 21.76 -3.44 24.11
CA GLU A 25 22.29 -4.13 22.92
C GLU A 25 21.86 -3.33 21.68
N GLU A 26 22.83 -2.89 20.87
CA GLU A 26 22.52 -2.32 19.56
C GLU A 26 21.72 -3.35 18.76
N PRO A 27 20.63 -2.97 18.09
CA PRO A 27 19.83 -3.91 17.28
C PRO A 27 20.74 -4.60 16.28
N SER A 28 20.63 -5.92 16.17
CA SER A 28 21.38 -6.68 15.18
C SER A 28 21.03 -6.22 13.75
N ALA A 29 21.92 -6.43 12.77
CA ALA A 29 21.67 -6.06 11.38
C ALA A 29 20.35 -6.66 10.83
N ALA A 30 19.97 -7.86 11.28
CA ALA A 30 18.69 -8.50 10.95
C ALA A 30 17.46 -7.75 11.53
N GLN A 31 17.62 -7.08 12.68
CA GLN A 31 16.55 -6.30 13.31
C GLN A 31 16.35 -4.90 12.65
N LYS A 32 17.23 -4.51 11.73
CA LYS A 32 17.14 -3.22 11.02
C LYS A 32 16.51 -3.38 9.63
N LYS A 33 16.64 -4.55 8.99
CA LYS A 33 16.19 -4.78 7.61
C LYS A 33 14.69 -5.07 7.53
N LEU A 34 13.99 -4.38 6.61
CA LEU A 34 12.60 -4.65 6.21
C LEU A 34 12.52 -4.80 4.70
N THR A 35 11.84 -5.84 4.24
CA THR A 35 11.52 -6.03 2.82
C THR A 35 10.07 -5.59 2.55
N VAL A 36 9.91 -4.65 1.63
CA VAL A 36 8.61 -4.13 1.21
C VAL A 36 8.41 -4.45 -0.27
N MET A 37 7.39 -5.23 -0.60
CA MET A 37 7.02 -5.49 -1.98
C MET A 37 5.91 -4.54 -2.42
N LEU A 38 6.15 -3.85 -3.53
CA LEU A 38 5.18 -2.95 -4.16
C LEU A 38 4.08 -3.78 -4.83
N ASP A 39 2.97 -3.14 -5.18
CA ASP A 39 1.88 -3.74 -5.97
C ASP A 39 2.14 -3.71 -7.47
N TRP A 40 2.99 -2.78 -7.92
CA TRP A 40 3.28 -2.47 -9.31
C TRP A 40 4.74 -2.04 -9.51
N PHE A 41 5.12 -1.66 -10.75
CA PHE A 41 6.37 -0.94 -11.01
C PHE A 41 6.38 0.38 -10.23
N VAL A 42 7.59 0.85 -9.86
CA VAL A 42 7.73 2.14 -9.18
C VAL A 42 7.08 3.24 -10.00
N ASN A 43 6.21 4.01 -9.36
CA ASN A 43 5.51 5.14 -9.95
C ASN A 43 5.15 6.15 -8.83
N PRO A 44 4.57 7.32 -9.13
CA PRO A 44 4.25 8.34 -8.13
C PRO A 44 3.33 7.90 -6.98
N ASP A 45 2.55 6.82 -7.11
CA ASP A 45 1.72 6.31 -6.01
C ASP A 45 2.58 5.73 -4.87
N HIS A 46 3.84 5.37 -5.17
CA HIS A 46 4.86 4.94 -4.21
C HIS A 46 5.71 6.09 -3.65
N ALA A 47 5.32 7.35 -3.92
CA ALA A 47 6.11 8.53 -3.55
C ALA A 47 6.56 8.53 -2.08
N ALA A 48 5.66 8.21 -1.14
CA ALA A 48 5.99 8.20 0.28
C ALA A 48 7.09 7.19 0.63
N LEU A 49 7.09 6.01 0.00
CA LEU A 49 8.09 4.96 0.19
C LEU A 49 9.47 5.41 -0.33
N VAL A 50 9.52 5.87 -1.59
CA VAL A 50 10.77 6.28 -2.24
C VAL A 50 11.35 7.53 -1.56
N VAL A 51 10.53 8.54 -1.27
CA VAL A 51 10.98 9.76 -0.59
C VAL A 51 11.44 9.46 0.83
N ALA A 52 10.77 8.53 1.56
CA ALA A 52 11.23 8.11 2.89
C ALA A 52 12.64 7.51 2.84
N GLN A 53 12.93 6.73 1.80
CA GLN A 53 14.25 6.16 1.58
C GLN A 53 15.29 7.23 1.22
N GLU A 54 15.00 8.07 0.22
CA GLU A 54 15.96 9.05 -0.31
C GLU A 54 16.23 10.22 0.65
N LYS A 55 15.26 10.59 1.49
CA LYS A 55 15.41 11.61 2.53
C LYS A 55 15.92 11.05 3.87
N GLY A 56 16.19 9.76 3.93
CA GLY A 56 16.73 9.11 5.12
C GLY A 56 15.73 8.95 6.28
N TYR A 57 14.42 9.07 6.05
CA TYR A 57 13.43 8.92 7.13
C TYR A 57 13.38 7.50 7.69
N PHE A 58 13.64 6.47 6.85
CA PHE A 58 13.79 5.10 7.34
C PHE A 58 15.07 4.94 8.18
N ALA A 59 16.20 5.47 7.72
CA ALA A 59 17.46 5.42 8.45
C ALA A 59 17.37 6.15 9.80
N ALA A 60 16.63 7.28 9.88
CA ALA A 60 16.35 7.98 11.11
C ALA A 60 15.49 7.18 12.11
N GLN A 61 14.84 6.12 11.65
CA GLN A 61 14.12 5.12 12.45
C GLN A 61 14.93 3.82 12.60
N GLU A 62 16.24 3.85 12.32
CA GLU A 62 17.14 2.69 12.36
C GLU A 62 16.65 1.52 11.47
N LEU A 63 16.02 1.83 10.34
CA LEU A 63 15.52 0.86 9.39
C LEU A 63 16.32 0.90 8.09
N GLU A 64 16.67 -0.27 7.59
CA GLU A 64 17.12 -0.52 6.23
C GLU A 64 15.96 -1.13 5.45
N VAL A 65 15.35 -0.33 4.57
CA VAL A 65 14.17 -0.75 3.80
C VAL A 65 14.57 -1.11 2.38
N GLU A 66 14.25 -2.33 1.97
CA GLU A 66 14.41 -2.81 0.60
C GLU A 66 13.05 -2.79 -0.10
N LEU A 67 12.92 -1.94 -1.14
CA LEU A 67 11.72 -1.88 -1.99
C LEU A 67 11.88 -2.85 -3.16
N GLN A 68 10.91 -3.75 -3.36
CA GLN A 68 10.91 -4.74 -4.42
C GLN A 68 9.66 -4.57 -5.30
N THR A 69 9.83 -4.66 -6.63
CA THR A 69 8.70 -4.75 -7.57
C THR A 69 8.27 -6.20 -7.73
N PRO A 70 6.96 -6.48 -7.84
CA PRO A 70 6.47 -7.83 -8.02
C PRO A 70 6.71 -8.35 -9.45
N ALA A 71 6.88 -9.67 -9.58
CA ALA A 71 6.86 -10.34 -10.88
C ALA A 71 5.42 -10.57 -11.39
N ASP A 72 4.46 -10.70 -10.48
CA ASP A 72 3.02 -10.78 -10.73
C ASP A 72 2.28 -9.86 -9.75
N PRO A 73 1.36 -8.99 -10.21
CA PRO A 73 0.65 -8.04 -9.35
C PRO A 73 -0.27 -8.72 -8.32
N ASN A 74 -0.52 -10.02 -8.45
CA ASN A 74 -1.32 -10.81 -7.51
C ASN A 74 -0.53 -11.39 -6.34
N ASP A 75 0.81 -11.30 -6.34
CA ASP A 75 1.65 -12.02 -5.38
C ASP A 75 1.95 -11.26 -4.08
N PRO A 76 2.09 -9.93 -4.03
CA PRO A 76 2.58 -9.24 -2.85
C PRO A 76 1.89 -9.61 -1.53
N PRO A 77 0.54 -9.56 -1.41
CA PRO A 77 -0.13 -9.92 -0.16
C PRO A 77 0.01 -11.41 0.21
N LYS A 78 0.15 -12.31 -0.78
CA LYS A 78 0.38 -13.74 -0.53
C LYS A 78 1.79 -13.99 0.03
N LEU A 79 2.79 -13.26 -0.47
CA LEU A 79 4.17 -13.34 0.02
C LEU A 79 4.29 -12.79 1.43
N ALA A 80 3.57 -11.70 1.76
CA ALA A 80 3.48 -11.17 3.12
C ALA A 80 2.79 -12.19 4.05
N ALA A 81 1.69 -12.79 3.62
CA ALA A 81 1.00 -13.85 4.36
C ALA A 81 1.90 -15.05 4.64
N ALA A 82 2.73 -15.43 3.69
CA ALA A 82 3.70 -16.53 3.83
C ALA A 82 4.96 -16.13 4.63
N GLY A 83 5.10 -14.87 5.05
CA GLY A 83 6.26 -14.37 5.78
C GLY A 83 7.55 -14.32 4.96
N LYS A 84 7.44 -14.32 3.61
CA LYS A 84 8.59 -14.22 2.69
C LYS A 84 9.06 -12.79 2.50
N ILE A 85 8.21 -11.83 2.77
CA ILE A 85 8.45 -10.39 2.85
C ILE A 85 7.81 -9.87 4.13
N ASP A 86 8.26 -8.72 4.62
CA ASP A 86 7.73 -8.13 5.85
C ASP A 86 6.42 -7.35 5.60
N ILE A 87 6.38 -6.55 4.54
CA ILE A 87 5.26 -5.67 4.20
C ILE A 87 4.96 -5.80 2.70
N ALA A 88 3.69 -5.80 2.35
CA ALA A 88 3.24 -5.68 0.97
C ALA A 88 2.37 -4.44 0.79
N VAL A 89 2.48 -3.80 -0.38
CA VAL A 89 1.45 -2.89 -0.88
C VAL A 89 0.31 -3.73 -1.45
N SER A 90 -0.91 -3.39 -1.12
CA SER A 90 -2.14 -4.08 -1.52
C SER A 90 -3.28 -3.07 -1.62
N TYR A 91 -4.47 -3.53 -1.94
CA TYR A 91 -5.67 -2.73 -2.09
C TYR A 91 -6.67 -3.09 -0.99
N GLN A 92 -7.42 -2.11 -0.44
CA GLN A 92 -8.40 -2.41 0.61
C GLN A 92 -9.42 -3.49 0.20
N PRO A 93 -9.99 -3.48 -1.03
CA PRO A 93 -10.88 -4.57 -1.45
C PRO A 93 -10.19 -5.94 -1.49
N GLN A 94 -8.97 -6.02 -2.03
CA GLN A 94 -8.17 -7.24 -2.10
C GLN A 94 -7.86 -7.79 -0.71
N LEU A 95 -7.47 -6.92 0.23
CA LEU A 95 -7.23 -7.29 1.63
C LEU A 95 -8.46 -8.00 2.23
N LEU A 96 -9.65 -7.42 2.06
CA LEU A 96 -10.89 -8.00 2.59
C LEU A 96 -11.21 -9.37 1.98
N ILE A 97 -11.00 -9.52 0.67
CA ILE A 97 -11.17 -10.80 -0.04
C ILE A 97 -10.18 -11.84 0.49
N HIS A 98 -8.91 -11.48 0.62
CA HIS A 98 -7.86 -12.39 1.09
C HIS A 98 -8.07 -12.82 2.54
N VAL A 99 -8.41 -11.89 3.43
CA VAL A 99 -8.68 -12.24 4.84
C VAL A 99 -9.93 -13.12 4.97
N ASN A 100 -10.96 -12.86 4.16
CA ASN A 100 -12.16 -13.72 4.12
C ASN A 100 -11.84 -15.12 3.58
N ALA A 101 -10.84 -15.24 2.70
CA ALA A 101 -10.29 -16.51 2.21
C ALA A 101 -9.29 -17.16 3.20
N GLY A 102 -9.04 -16.55 4.37
CA GLY A 102 -8.20 -17.11 5.43
C GLY A 102 -6.73 -16.67 5.39
N LEU A 103 -6.31 -15.77 4.50
CA LEU A 103 -4.93 -15.28 4.51
C LEU A 103 -4.62 -14.53 5.81
N PRO A 104 -3.49 -14.83 6.49
CA PRO A 104 -3.12 -14.23 7.77
C PRO A 104 -2.44 -12.86 7.59
N ILE A 105 -3.14 -11.89 7.02
CA ILE A 105 -2.65 -10.52 6.82
C ILE A 105 -3.56 -9.49 7.48
N LYS A 106 -2.98 -8.34 7.86
CA LYS A 106 -3.72 -7.16 8.31
C LYS A 106 -3.14 -5.89 7.70
N ARG A 107 -4.03 -4.91 7.47
CA ARG A 107 -3.63 -3.54 7.15
C ARG A 107 -2.92 -2.93 8.35
N ILE A 108 -1.75 -2.35 8.11
CA ILE A 108 -0.95 -1.62 9.09
C ILE A 108 -0.80 -0.13 8.76
N GLY A 109 -1.12 0.27 7.52
CA GLY A 109 -0.99 1.63 7.04
C GLY A 109 -1.72 1.86 5.72
N THR A 110 -1.84 3.12 5.31
CA THR A 110 -2.42 3.55 4.02
C THR A 110 -1.43 4.47 3.31
N LEU A 111 -1.20 4.25 2.02
CA LEU A 111 -0.42 5.15 1.15
C LEU A 111 -1.34 6.12 0.41
N VAL A 112 -2.39 5.59 -0.24
CA VAL A 112 -3.36 6.36 -1.01
C VAL A 112 -4.75 6.14 -0.44
N ALA A 113 -5.37 7.22 0.07
CA ALA A 113 -6.59 7.17 0.87
C ALA A 113 -7.89 7.35 0.07
N THR A 114 -7.80 7.42 -1.26
CA THR A 114 -8.97 7.58 -2.15
C THR A 114 -8.87 6.63 -3.32
N PRO A 115 -9.99 6.20 -3.93
CA PRO A 115 -9.96 5.34 -5.09
C PRO A 115 -9.18 5.95 -6.26
N LEU A 116 -8.29 5.16 -6.86
CA LEU A 116 -7.60 5.47 -8.11
C LEU A 116 -8.15 4.62 -9.25
N ASN A 117 -8.54 3.38 -8.94
CA ASN A 117 -9.08 2.43 -9.90
C ASN A 117 -10.25 3.02 -10.69
N SER A 118 -10.29 2.72 -11.97
CA SER A 118 -11.34 3.09 -12.89
C SER A 118 -11.55 2.02 -13.95
N LEU A 119 -12.78 1.92 -14.46
CA LEU A 119 -13.04 1.25 -15.73
C LEU A 119 -12.78 2.27 -16.84
N VAL A 120 -11.87 1.94 -17.76
CA VAL A 120 -11.46 2.85 -18.84
C VAL A 120 -11.68 2.19 -20.20
N ALA A 121 -12.33 2.91 -21.11
CA ALA A 121 -12.42 2.61 -22.53
C ALA A 121 -11.80 3.75 -23.35
N LEU A 122 -11.44 3.52 -24.61
CA LEU A 122 -11.02 4.63 -25.47
C LEU A 122 -12.20 5.59 -25.73
N LYS A 123 -11.95 6.90 -25.63
CA LYS A 123 -12.99 7.94 -25.78
C LYS A 123 -13.67 7.83 -27.15
N ASP A 124 -12.92 7.49 -28.20
CA ASP A 124 -13.43 7.32 -29.56
C ASP A 124 -13.88 5.86 -29.85
N GLY A 125 -13.74 4.97 -28.87
CA GLY A 125 -14.16 3.56 -28.95
C GLY A 125 -15.68 3.38 -28.88
N PRO A 126 -16.15 2.12 -28.94
CA PRO A 126 -17.58 1.80 -28.95
C PRO A 126 -18.25 1.93 -27.57
N VAL A 127 -17.49 1.97 -26.46
CA VAL A 127 -18.02 2.04 -25.09
C VAL A 127 -18.20 3.49 -24.68
N LYS A 128 -19.44 3.95 -24.60
CA LYS A 128 -19.82 5.31 -24.18
C LYS A 128 -20.51 5.33 -22.80
N THR A 129 -21.17 4.23 -22.46
CA THR A 129 -21.87 3.97 -21.20
C THR A 129 -21.51 2.58 -20.69
N LEU A 130 -21.81 2.27 -19.43
CA LEU A 130 -21.59 0.91 -18.90
C LEU A 130 -22.45 -0.14 -19.61
N ALA A 131 -23.62 0.23 -20.15
CA ALA A 131 -24.48 -0.69 -20.90
C ALA A 131 -23.84 -1.17 -22.22
N ASP A 132 -22.94 -0.37 -22.82
CA ASP A 132 -22.22 -0.73 -24.04
C ASP A 132 -21.17 -1.82 -23.82
N LEU A 133 -20.92 -2.22 -22.57
CA LEU A 133 -20.00 -3.30 -22.21
C LEU A 133 -20.56 -4.70 -22.59
N LYS A 134 -21.86 -4.82 -22.85
CA LYS A 134 -22.45 -6.10 -23.22
C LYS A 134 -21.76 -6.71 -24.44
N GLY A 135 -21.29 -7.96 -24.30
CA GLY A 135 -20.55 -8.69 -25.33
C GLY A 135 -19.10 -8.23 -25.53
N ARG A 136 -18.58 -7.33 -24.69
CA ARG A 136 -17.23 -6.77 -24.82
C ARG A 136 -16.19 -7.56 -24.03
N LYS A 137 -14.92 -7.39 -24.46
CA LYS A 137 -13.75 -7.88 -23.74
C LYS A 137 -13.25 -6.82 -22.77
N ILE A 138 -13.11 -7.18 -21.51
CA ILE A 138 -12.63 -6.29 -20.45
C ILE A 138 -11.33 -6.86 -19.89
N GLY A 139 -10.24 -6.09 -20.00
CA GLY A 139 -8.96 -6.42 -19.43
C GLY A 139 -8.94 -6.14 -17.91
N TYR A 140 -8.24 -6.99 -17.16
CA TYR A 140 -7.94 -6.79 -15.74
C TYR A 140 -6.52 -7.25 -15.41
N SER A 141 -5.95 -6.76 -14.32
CA SER A 141 -4.60 -7.09 -13.85
C SER A 141 -4.60 -7.88 -12.55
N VAL A 142 -5.36 -7.41 -11.56
CA VAL A 142 -5.38 -8.00 -10.21
C VAL A 142 -6.69 -8.76 -10.02
N GLY A 143 -6.58 -10.08 -10.05
CA GLY A 143 -7.73 -10.96 -9.93
C GLY A 143 -8.49 -10.84 -8.62
N GLY A 144 -9.79 -11.10 -8.69
CA GLY A 144 -10.71 -11.12 -7.55
C GLY A 144 -11.24 -9.72 -7.19
N PHE A 145 -10.37 -8.73 -6.97
CA PHE A 145 -10.85 -7.42 -6.52
C PHE A 145 -11.33 -6.53 -7.68
N GLU A 146 -10.62 -6.47 -8.80
CA GLU A 146 -11.03 -5.69 -9.97
C GLU A 146 -12.32 -6.25 -10.57
N GLU A 147 -12.45 -7.56 -10.61
CA GLU A 147 -13.67 -8.28 -11.02
C GLU A 147 -14.84 -7.97 -10.08
N ALA A 148 -14.58 -7.85 -8.78
CA ALA A 148 -15.60 -7.51 -7.78
C ALA A 148 -16.13 -6.08 -7.96
N LEU A 149 -15.26 -5.12 -8.25
CA LEU A 149 -15.65 -3.74 -8.57
C LEU A 149 -16.45 -3.71 -9.87
N LEU A 150 -15.94 -4.37 -10.92
CA LEU A 150 -16.62 -4.47 -12.20
C LEU A 150 -18.01 -5.08 -12.06
N LYS A 151 -18.17 -6.17 -11.31
CA LYS A 151 -19.47 -6.80 -11.05
C LYS A 151 -20.50 -5.80 -10.51
N SER A 152 -20.08 -4.95 -9.57
CA SER A 152 -20.94 -3.92 -8.99
C SER A 152 -21.34 -2.85 -10.01
N MET A 153 -20.38 -2.43 -10.84
CA MET A 153 -20.62 -1.44 -11.91
C MET A 153 -21.54 -2.00 -13.00
N LEU A 154 -21.32 -3.24 -13.42
CA LEU A 154 -22.18 -3.93 -14.39
C LEU A 154 -23.62 -4.07 -13.89
N ALA A 155 -23.79 -4.45 -12.61
CA ALA A 155 -25.12 -4.59 -12.00
C ALA A 155 -25.92 -3.28 -12.04
N LYS A 156 -25.26 -2.13 -11.85
CA LYS A 156 -25.90 -0.80 -11.98
C LYS A 156 -26.40 -0.53 -13.40
N ALA A 157 -25.72 -1.07 -14.42
CA ALA A 157 -26.12 -0.99 -15.82
C ALA A 157 -27.10 -2.10 -16.25
N GLY A 158 -27.58 -2.94 -15.31
CA GLY A 158 -28.44 -4.08 -15.61
C GLY A 158 -27.74 -5.26 -16.29
N LEU A 159 -26.41 -5.29 -16.22
CA LEU A 159 -25.58 -6.34 -16.77
C LEU A 159 -25.07 -7.29 -15.67
N LYS A 160 -24.64 -8.48 -16.09
CA LYS A 160 -23.97 -9.47 -15.26
C LYS A 160 -22.53 -9.70 -15.75
N THR A 161 -21.71 -10.35 -14.92
CA THR A 161 -20.34 -10.71 -15.32
C THR A 161 -20.29 -11.61 -16.55
N GLU A 162 -21.31 -12.47 -16.74
CA GLU A 162 -21.45 -13.36 -17.88
C GLU A 162 -21.78 -12.63 -19.20
N ASP A 163 -22.22 -11.37 -19.13
CA ASP A 163 -22.48 -10.54 -20.30
C ASP A 163 -21.19 -9.96 -20.91
N VAL A 164 -20.03 -10.15 -20.29
CA VAL A 164 -18.71 -9.66 -20.73
C VAL A 164 -17.68 -10.79 -20.76
N THR A 165 -16.58 -10.60 -21.49
CA THR A 165 -15.45 -11.53 -21.49
C THR A 165 -14.28 -10.88 -20.72
N LEU A 166 -13.86 -11.50 -19.62
CA LEU A 166 -12.71 -11.05 -18.85
C LEU A 166 -11.40 -11.59 -19.43
N VAL A 167 -10.40 -10.73 -19.55
CA VAL A 167 -9.07 -11.06 -20.08
C VAL A 167 -8.02 -10.58 -19.09
N ASN A 168 -7.24 -11.50 -18.52
CA ASN A 168 -6.08 -11.11 -17.71
C ASN A 168 -5.01 -10.51 -18.64
N VAL A 169 -4.69 -9.24 -18.43
CA VAL A 169 -3.68 -8.51 -19.21
C VAL A 169 -2.42 -8.22 -18.41
N ASN A 170 -2.33 -8.74 -17.17
CA ASN A 170 -1.22 -8.55 -16.27
C ASN A 170 -0.87 -7.04 -16.17
N PHE A 171 0.40 -6.65 -16.31
CA PHE A 171 0.85 -5.25 -16.26
C PHE A 171 0.50 -4.43 -17.54
N SER A 172 -0.31 -4.94 -18.45
CA SER A 172 -0.50 -4.37 -19.80
C SER A 172 -1.86 -3.70 -20.02
N LEU A 173 -2.42 -2.98 -19.02
CA LEU A 173 -3.73 -2.33 -19.12
C LEU A 173 -3.83 -1.39 -20.33
N SER A 174 -3.03 -0.32 -20.38
CA SER A 174 -3.04 0.62 -21.50
C SER A 174 -2.59 0.01 -22.83
N PRO A 175 -1.54 -0.82 -22.90
CA PRO A 175 -1.16 -1.50 -24.14
C PRO A 175 -2.26 -2.39 -24.71
N ALA A 176 -2.96 -3.16 -23.89
CA ALA A 176 -4.06 -4.03 -24.33
C ALA A 176 -5.25 -3.23 -24.88
N LEU A 177 -5.55 -2.08 -24.26
CA LEU A 177 -6.58 -1.17 -24.73
C LEU A 177 -6.18 -0.48 -26.07
N LEU A 178 -4.95 0.03 -26.15
CA LEU A 178 -4.43 0.71 -27.36
C LEU A 178 -4.33 -0.23 -28.55
N SER A 179 -3.95 -1.49 -28.35
CA SER A 179 -3.89 -2.53 -29.40
C SER A 179 -5.25 -3.11 -29.76
N LYS A 180 -6.32 -2.72 -29.03
CA LYS A 180 -7.67 -3.26 -29.19
C LYS A 180 -7.77 -4.78 -28.90
N GLN A 181 -6.87 -5.30 -28.08
CA GLN A 181 -6.97 -6.66 -27.54
C GLN A 181 -8.21 -6.77 -26.65
N VAL A 182 -8.54 -5.68 -25.95
CA VAL A 182 -9.74 -5.51 -25.13
C VAL A 182 -10.46 -4.19 -25.48
N ASP A 183 -11.76 -4.11 -25.19
CA ASP A 183 -12.60 -2.94 -25.44
C ASP A 183 -12.57 -1.93 -24.29
N ALA A 184 -12.32 -2.41 -23.07
CA ALA A 184 -12.16 -1.64 -21.85
C ALA A 184 -11.19 -2.35 -20.89
N VAL A 185 -10.70 -1.65 -19.90
CA VAL A 185 -9.89 -2.20 -18.80
C VAL A 185 -10.44 -1.73 -17.47
N ILE A 186 -10.53 -2.62 -16.48
CA ILE A 186 -10.71 -2.30 -15.06
C ILE A 186 -9.35 -2.42 -14.37
N GLY A 187 -9.07 -1.62 -13.35
CA GLY A 187 -7.75 -1.56 -12.72
C GLY A 187 -6.91 -0.37 -13.18
N ALA A 188 -7.36 0.35 -14.23
CA ALA A 188 -6.66 1.55 -14.70
C ALA A 188 -6.77 2.68 -13.67
N PHE A 189 -5.62 3.20 -13.24
CA PHE A 189 -5.57 4.31 -12.29
C PHE A 189 -5.78 5.65 -12.99
N ARG A 190 -6.69 6.47 -12.44
CA ARG A 190 -7.08 7.76 -13.01
C ARG A 190 -5.95 8.78 -13.07
N ASN A 191 -4.95 8.63 -12.21
CA ASN A 191 -3.77 9.49 -12.17
C ASN A 191 -2.61 8.98 -13.03
N PHE A 192 -2.65 7.74 -13.52
CA PHE A 192 -1.58 7.13 -14.31
C PHE A 192 -2.04 6.72 -15.71
N GLU A 193 -2.92 5.70 -15.85
CA GLU A 193 -3.32 5.19 -17.17
C GLU A 193 -4.08 6.22 -17.99
N LEU A 194 -4.90 7.10 -17.39
CA LEU A 194 -5.56 8.17 -18.16
C LEU A 194 -4.53 9.15 -18.73
N ASN A 195 -3.50 9.50 -17.96
CA ASN A 195 -2.39 10.32 -18.44
C ASN A 195 -1.58 9.62 -19.54
N GLN A 196 -1.36 8.32 -19.40
CA GLN A 196 -0.66 7.50 -20.40
C GLN A 196 -1.42 7.47 -21.73
N LEU A 197 -2.73 7.25 -21.70
CA LEU A 197 -3.60 7.27 -22.88
C LEU A 197 -3.66 8.65 -23.53
N ASP A 198 -3.71 9.71 -22.72
CA ASP A 198 -3.73 11.10 -23.21
C ASP A 198 -2.44 11.46 -23.92
N LEU A 199 -1.29 11.10 -23.36
CA LEU A 199 0.03 11.28 -23.99
C LEU A 199 0.16 10.47 -25.28
N ALA A 200 -0.45 9.28 -25.36
CA ALA A 200 -0.54 8.48 -26.55
C ALA A 200 -1.51 9.07 -27.60
N LYS A 201 -2.15 10.23 -27.33
CA LYS A 201 -3.18 10.86 -28.18
C LYS A 201 -4.38 9.95 -28.44
N LYS A 202 -4.68 9.09 -27.50
CA LYS A 202 -5.82 8.17 -27.47
C LYS A 202 -6.55 8.29 -26.11
N PRO A 203 -7.16 9.45 -25.83
CA PRO A 203 -7.72 9.72 -24.51
C PRO A 203 -8.72 8.65 -24.07
N GLY A 204 -8.66 8.33 -22.78
CA GLY A 204 -9.60 7.41 -22.13
C GLY A 204 -10.91 8.09 -21.76
N ARG A 205 -11.97 7.29 -21.71
CA ARG A 205 -13.22 7.57 -21.00
C ARG A 205 -13.22 6.73 -19.75
N ALA A 206 -13.22 7.38 -18.60
CA ALA A 206 -13.26 6.69 -17.32
C ALA A 206 -14.69 6.61 -16.77
N PHE A 207 -14.99 5.50 -16.10
CA PHE A 207 -16.12 5.29 -15.23
C PHE A 207 -15.56 4.99 -13.84
N TYR A 208 -15.89 5.82 -12.87
CA TYR A 208 -15.34 5.72 -11.52
C TYR A 208 -16.21 4.82 -10.65
N PRO A 209 -15.65 3.79 -10.00
CA PRO A 209 -16.42 2.86 -9.17
C PRO A 209 -17.31 3.56 -8.13
N GLU A 210 -16.81 4.65 -7.51
CA GLU A 210 -17.54 5.40 -6.49
C GLU A 210 -18.75 6.19 -7.07
N GLU A 211 -18.75 6.50 -8.36
CA GLU A 211 -19.90 7.10 -9.07
C GLU A 211 -20.88 6.02 -9.55
N GLU A 212 -20.40 4.77 -9.60
CA GLU A 212 -21.12 3.61 -10.11
C GLU A 212 -21.59 2.64 -9.01
N GLY A 213 -21.70 3.15 -7.77
CA GLY A 213 -22.35 2.45 -6.66
C GLY A 213 -21.39 1.67 -5.73
N VAL A 214 -20.10 1.79 -5.93
CA VAL A 214 -19.08 1.26 -5.00
C VAL A 214 -18.79 2.32 -3.94
N PRO A 215 -18.88 2.03 -2.62
CA PRO A 215 -18.48 2.99 -1.61
C PRO A 215 -16.99 3.39 -1.74
N PRO A 216 -16.61 4.62 -1.35
CA PRO A 216 -15.21 5.02 -1.30
C PRO A 216 -14.38 4.10 -0.38
N TYR A 217 -13.14 3.80 -0.81
CA TYR A 217 -12.19 2.93 -0.12
C TYR A 217 -10.77 3.49 -0.24
N ASP A 218 -9.83 2.93 0.55
CA ASP A 218 -8.41 3.24 0.42
C ASP A 218 -7.82 2.44 -0.75
N GLU A 219 -7.22 3.14 -1.74
CA GLU A 219 -6.66 2.43 -2.89
C GLU A 219 -5.43 1.63 -2.49
N LEU A 220 -4.39 2.28 -1.99
CA LEU A 220 -3.17 1.57 -1.61
C LEU A 220 -3.02 1.49 -0.10
N VAL A 221 -3.00 0.27 0.40
CA VAL A 221 -2.80 -0.05 1.81
C VAL A 221 -1.54 -0.89 2.00
N LEU A 222 -0.93 -0.76 3.17
CA LEU A 222 0.20 -1.56 3.59
C LEU A 222 -0.32 -2.73 4.43
N VAL A 223 0.07 -3.94 4.08
CA VAL A 223 -0.31 -5.15 4.80
C VAL A 223 0.92 -5.90 5.30
N ALA A 224 0.80 -6.50 6.49
CA ALA A 224 1.81 -7.37 7.08
C ALA A 224 1.14 -8.66 7.57
N ASN A 225 1.94 -9.70 7.82
CA ASN A 225 1.46 -10.93 8.42
C ASN A 225 0.91 -10.62 9.82
N ARG A 226 -0.34 -11.06 10.11
CA ARG A 226 -1.01 -10.78 11.39
C ARG A 226 -0.28 -11.35 12.61
N ASP A 227 0.50 -12.41 12.41
CA ASP A 227 1.22 -13.08 13.50
C ASP A 227 2.58 -12.42 13.81
N LYS A 228 2.92 -11.33 13.09
CA LYS A 228 4.14 -10.54 13.25
C LYS A 228 3.87 -9.08 13.61
N LEU A 229 2.67 -8.73 14.06
CA LEU A 229 2.30 -7.33 14.33
C LEU A 229 3.00 -6.73 15.56
N ASP A 230 3.56 -7.56 16.43
CA ASP A 230 4.35 -7.12 17.59
C ASP A 230 5.78 -6.69 17.20
N ASP A 231 6.16 -6.81 15.93
CA ASP A 231 7.45 -6.38 15.43
C ASP A 231 7.56 -4.84 15.50
N PRO A 232 8.48 -4.30 16.34
CA PRO A 232 8.61 -2.86 16.53
C PRO A 232 9.06 -2.11 15.27
N ARG A 233 9.63 -2.81 14.28
CA ARG A 233 10.03 -2.22 13.00
C ARG A 233 8.81 -1.69 12.24
N LEU A 234 7.63 -2.34 12.35
CA LEU A 234 6.42 -1.94 11.62
C LEU A 234 5.92 -0.56 12.06
N GLY A 235 5.89 -0.27 13.37
CA GLY A 235 5.50 1.05 13.89
C GLY A 235 6.46 2.14 13.44
N ARG A 236 7.78 1.88 13.54
CA ARG A 236 8.84 2.80 13.08
C ARG A 236 8.76 3.06 11.56
N PHE A 237 8.47 2.04 10.77
CA PHE A 237 8.26 2.16 9.34
C PHE A 237 7.08 3.09 8.99
N VAL A 238 5.92 2.89 9.62
CA VAL A 238 4.74 3.73 9.38
C VAL A 238 4.98 5.19 9.83
N LEU A 239 5.72 5.42 10.93
CA LEU A 239 6.13 6.76 11.36
C LEU A 239 7.04 7.45 10.34
N ALA A 240 8.01 6.73 9.76
CA ALA A 240 8.86 7.24 8.70
C ALA A 240 8.06 7.66 7.47
N LEU A 241 7.05 6.87 7.08
CA LEU A 241 6.13 7.21 5.98
C LEU A 241 5.29 8.45 6.26
N GLU A 242 4.82 8.65 7.49
CA GLU A 242 4.07 9.85 7.86
C GLU A 242 4.95 11.10 7.68
N ARG A 243 6.21 11.06 8.11
CA ARG A 243 7.17 12.14 7.91
C ARG A 243 7.43 12.41 6.43
N ALA A 244 7.61 11.35 5.63
CA ALA A 244 7.80 11.48 4.18
C ALA A 244 6.57 12.08 3.49
N THR A 245 5.38 11.64 3.85
CA THR A 245 4.14 12.16 3.29
C THR A 245 3.97 13.65 3.61
N LEU A 246 4.20 14.06 4.85
CA LEU A 246 4.15 15.47 5.24
C LEU A 246 5.21 16.30 4.49
N PHE A 247 6.42 15.76 4.32
CA PHE A 247 7.45 16.42 3.52
C PHE A 247 7.02 16.60 2.06
N ILE A 248 6.49 15.55 1.42
CA ILE A 248 6.00 15.60 0.04
C ILE A 248 4.94 16.69 -0.13
N LEU A 249 3.97 16.76 0.78
CA LEU A 249 2.86 17.71 0.70
C LEU A 249 3.29 19.16 0.93
N ASN A 250 4.32 19.38 1.77
CA ASN A 250 4.82 20.71 2.08
C ASN A 250 5.93 21.18 1.14
N HIS A 251 6.66 20.26 0.51
CA HIS A 251 7.81 20.52 -0.35
C HIS A 251 7.75 19.69 -1.65
N PRO A 252 6.69 19.81 -2.47
CA PRO A 252 6.43 18.90 -3.60
C PRO A 252 7.54 18.87 -4.64
N ASP A 253 8.16 20.00 -4.92
CA ASP A 253 9.25 20.11 -5.92
C ASP A 253 10.56 19.48 -5.42
N GLU A 254 10.87 19.62 -4.13
CA GLU A 254 12.04 18.98 -3.52
C GLU A 254 11.82 17.47 -3.40
N ALA A 255 10.61 17.07 -3.02
CA ALA A 255 10.22 15.67 -2.94
C ALA A 255 10.24 14.99 -4.31
N TRP A 256 9.81 15.67 -5.39
CA TRP A 256 9.98 15.18 -6.76
C TRP A 256 11.44 14.90 -7.10
N LYS A 257 12.33 15.83 -6.80
CA LYS A 257 13.78 15.65 -7.03
C LYS A 257 14.33 14.44 -6.26
N ALA A 258 13.88 14.23 -5.03
CA ALA A 258 14.23 13.05 -4.25
C ALA A 258 13.67 11.77 -4.88
N PHE A 259 12.40 11.77 -5.30
CA PHE A 259 11.74 10.63 -5.95
C PHE A 259 12.50 10.15 -7.20
N ILE A 260 12.92 11.07 -8.08
CA ILE A 260 13.64 10.71 -9.32
C ILE A 260 15.15 10.55 -9.12
N ALA A 261 15.70 10.75 -7.90
CA ALA A 261 17.14 10.74 -7.67
C ALA A 261 17.80 9.42 -8.12
N LYS A 262 17.16 8.30 -7.81
CA LYS A 262 17.59 6.95 -8.24
C LYS A 262 16.73 6.35 -9.35
N HIS A 263 15.67 7.03 -9.75
CA HIS A 263 14.72 6.61 -10.78
C HIS A 263 14.71 7.62 -11.93
N LYS A 264 15.86 7.80 -12.58
CA LYS A 264 16.03 8.78 -13.67
C LYS A 264 15.17 8.48 -14.89
N ASP A 265 14.83 7.23 -15.10
CA ASP A 265 13.90 6.74 -16.11
C ASP A 265 12.46 7.23 -15.89
N LEU A 266 12.12 7.65 -14.67
CA LEU A 266 10.81 8.21 -14.32
C LEU A 266 10.73 9.74 -14.45
N ASP A 267 11.84 10.42 -14.83
CA ASP A 267 11.82 11.86 -15.04
C ASP A 267 11.25 12.21 -16.43
N ASP A 268 10.00 11.90 -16.63
CA ASP A 268 9.26 12.12 -17.87
C ASP A 268 7.92 12.85 -17.63
N GLU A 269 7.21 13.20 -18.71
CA GLU A 269 5.96 13.94 -18.63
C GLU A 269 4.82 13.08 -18.02
N LEU A 270 4.82 11.77 -18.23
CA LEU A 270 3.82 10.87 -17.65
C LEU A 270 3.91 10.90 -16.12
N ASN A 271 5.10 10.65 -15.59
CA ASN A 271 5.32 10.61 -14.15
C ASN A 271 5.17 12.00 -13.50
N ARG A 272 5.49 13.09 -14.21
CA ARG A 272 5.23 14.46 -13.72
C ARG A 272 3.73 14.76 -13.61
N ARG A 273 2.90 14.31 -14.55
CA ARG A 273 1.44 14.43 -14.47
C ARG A 273 0.91 13.56 -13.35
N ALA A 274 1.30 12.28 -13.33
CA ALA A 274 0.88 11.34 -12.28
C ALA A 274 1.27 11.85 -10.88
N TRP A 275 2.47 12.43 -10.70
CA TRP A 275 2.89 13.05 -9.45
C TRP A 275 1.89 14.10 -8.95
N ARG A 276 1.55 15.07 -9.81
CA ARG A 276 0.60 16.14 -9.47
C ARG A 276 -0.78 15.59 -9.11
N ASP A 277 -1.24 14.57 -9.82
CA ASP A 277 -2.55 13.95 -9.62
C ASP A 277 -2.59 13.04 -8.39
N THR A 278 -1.43 12.49 -7.95
CA THR A 278 -1.30 11.64 -6.77
C THR A 278 -1.26 12.44 -5.47
N LEU A 279 -0.58 13.59 -5.44
CA LEU A 279 -0.35 14.36 -4.20
C LEU A 279 -1.61 14.59 -3.35
N PRO A 280 -2.76 15.04 -3.92
CA PRO A 280 -3.96 15.29 -3.12
C PRO A 280 -4.62 14.01 -2.57
N ARG A 281 -4.15 12.83 -3.00
CA ARG A 281 -4.73 11.51 -2.68
C ARG A 281 -3.90 10.74 -1.65
N LEU A 282 -2.69 11.21 -1.38
CA LEU A 282 -1.83 10.59 -0.36
C LEU A 282 -2.50 10.63 1.01
N ALA A 283 -2.34 9.55 1.75
CA ALA A 283 -2.79 9.46 3.14
C ALA A 283 -1.93 10.36 4.02
N ARG A 284 -2.46 11.51 4.45
CA ARG A 284 -1.73 12.48 5.30
C ARG A 284 -1.24 11.88 6.61
N ARG A 285 -1.94 10.87 7.10
CA ARG A 285 -1.64 10.11 8.32
C ARG A 285 -1.73 8.63 8.00
N PRO A 286 -0.65 8.02 7.48
CA PRO A 286 -0.63 6.61 7.07
C PRO A 286 -1.10 5.63 8.14
N ALA A 287 -0.80 5.90 9.42
CA ALA A 287 -1.22 5.05 10.54
C ALA A 287 -2.73 5.09 10.79
N ALA A 288 -3.40 6.22 10.51
CA ALA A 288 -4.81 6.42 10.87
C ALA A 288 -5.73 5.38 10.22
N LEU A 289 -6.72 4.91 10.98
CA LEU A 289 -7.70 3.92 10.55
C LEU A 289 -9.12 4.47 10.74
N ASP A 290 -9.86 4.67 9.66
CA ASP A 290 -11.29 4.96 9.70
C ASP A 290 -12.08 3.64 9.75
N GLU A 291 -12.27 3.10 10.96
CA GLU A 291 -12.99 1.84 11.16
C GLU A 291 -14.41 1.86 10.58
N ALA A 292 -15.09 3.00 10.64
CA ALA A 292 -16.45 3.12 10.13
C ALA A 292 -16.48 2.95 8.61
N ARG A 293 -15.52 3.55 7.89
CA ARG A 293 -15.34 3.42 6.44
C ARG A 293 -15.00 1.99 6.06
N TYR A 294 -14.05 1.36 6.77
CA TYR A 294 -13.65 -0.04 6.54
C TYR A 294 -14.81 -1.00 6.77
N LYS A 295 -15.58 -0.82 7.85
CA LYS A 295 -16.77 -1.60 8.13
C LYS A 295 -17.84 -1.48 7.05
N ARG A 296 -18.14 -0.23 6.60
CA ARG A 296 -19.12 -0.01 5.52
C ARG A 296 -18.71 -0.70 4.23
N PHE A 297 -17.43 -0.64 3.88
CA PHE A 297 -16.92 -1.29 2.67
C PHE A 297 -16.97 -2.83 2.77
N ALA A 298 -16.62 -3.43 3.91
CA ALA A 298 -16.76 -4.87 4.15
C ALA A 298 -18.23 -5.32 4.03
N GLN A 299 -19.16 -4.56 4.61
CA GLN A 299 -20.60 -4.82 4.49
C GLN A 299 -21.09 -4.75 3.03
N PHE A 300 -20.56 -3.79 2.27
CA PHE A 300 -20.84 -3.68 0.83
C PHE A 300 -20.37 -4.94 0.08
N LEU A 301 -19.14 -5.39 0.27
CA LEU A 301 -18.61 -6.59 -0.39
C LEU A 301 -19.39 -7.85 -0.01
N ALA A 302 -19.80 -7.98 1.26
CA ALA A 302 -20.65 -9.10 1.71
C ALA A 302 -22.04 -9.05 1.05
N LYS A 303 -22.66 -7.88 0.95
CA LYS A 303 -23.94 -7.69 0.24
C LYS A 303 -23.86 -8.04 -1.24
N GLN A 304 -22.72 -7.75 -1.89
CA GLN A 304 -22.46 -8.10 -3.29
C GLN A 304 -22.10 -9.59 -3.49
N GLY A 305 -21.99 -10.36 -2.39
CA GLY A 305 -21.57 -11.78 -2.46
C GLY A 305 -20.11 -11.95 -2.92
N VAL A 306 -19.27 -10.94 -2.72
CA VAL A 306 -17.83 -11.00 -3.01
C VAL A 306 -17.08 -11.67 -1.87
N ILE A 307 -17.50 -11.40 -0.64
CA ILE A 307 -17.00 -12.07 0.56
C ILE A 307 -18.17 -12.75 1.27
N THR A 308 -17.89 -13.80 2.02
CA THR A 308 -18.94 -14.59 2.72
C THR A 308 -19.51 -13.86 3.93
N VAL A 309 -18.68 -13.08 4.62
CA VAL A 309 -19.06 -12.38 5.85
C VAL A 309 -18.27 -11.08 6.01
N ALA A 310 -18.92 -10.02 6.47
CA ALA A 310 -18.24 -8.80 6.90
C ALA A 310 -17.66 -9.02 8.31
N LEU A 311 -16.41 -9.45 8.37
CA LEU A 311 -15.67 -9.62 9.62
C LEU A 311 -15.53 -8.30 10.39
N PRO A 312 -15.35 -8.35 11.74
CA PRO A 312 -14.93 -7.17 12.51
C PRO A 312 -13.65 -6.53 11.96
N VAL A 313 -13.52 -5.21 12.03
CA VAL A 313 -12.36 -4.47 11.48
C VAL A 313 -11.05 -4.98 12.08
N SER A 314 -11.03 -5.30 13.36
CA SER A 314 -9.86 -5.85 14.05
C SER A 314 -9.32 -7.16 13.46
N ASN A 315 -10.09 -7.88 12.64
CA ASN A 315 -9.61 -9.08 11.97
C ASN A 315 -8.68 -8.77 10.77
N TYR A 316 -8.84 -7.61 10.13
CA TYR A 316 -8.13 -7.29 8.89
C TYR A 316 -7.42 -5.93 8.90
N ALA A 317 -7.57 -5.11 9.94
CA ALA A 317 -6.90 -3.83 10.05
C ALA A 317 -6.51 -3.53 11.51
N VAL A 318 -5.40 -2.82 11.68
CA VAL A 318 -4.90 -2.34 12.96
C VAL A 318 -4.25 -0.97 12.80
N GLN A 319 -4.39 -0.14 13.81
CA GLN A 319 -3.52 1.03 14.00
C GLN A 319 -2.42 0.61 14.95
N LEU A 320 -1.18 0.57 14.42
CA LEU A 320 -0.01 0.21 15.23
C LEU A 320 0.27 1.27 16.29
N PRO A 321 0.80 0.88 17.46
CA PRO A 321 1.33 1.84 18.43
C PRO A 321 2.38 2.72 17.77
N GLN A 322 2.36 4.02 18.08
CA GLN A 322 3.43 4.92 17.67
C GLN A 322 4.64 4.63 18.57
N PRO A 323 5.85 4.49 18.02
CA PRO A 323 7.05 4.44 18.85
C PRO A 323 7.26 5.77 19.58
N ASP A 324 7.76 5.68 20.81
CA ASP A 324 8.06 6.84 21.66
C ASP A 324 9.14 7.74 21.04
#